data_9d6ff20856eeba35045a1b92006f7ff7
#
_entry.id   9d6ff20856eeba35045a1b92006f7ff7
#
_cell.length_a   1.000
_cell.length_b   1.000
_cell.length_c   1.000
_cell.angle_alpha   90.00
_cell.angle_beta   90.00
_cell.angle_gamma   90.00
#
_symmetry.space_group_name_H-M   'P 1'
#
loop_
_entity.id
_entity.type
_entity.pdbx_description
1 polymer ?
#
loop_
_entity_poly.entity_id
_entity_poly.type
_entity_poly.pdbx_seq_one_letter_code
_entity_poly.pdbx_strand_id
1 'polypeptide(L)'
;MGMEDDLATREETTAVDEPVQTIQDDMQDVADEVRGRLVVFLRHGIAEERTEAKPDEERSLTPEGHARMKRGALGLREVFPKARAIYSSPLLRAVQTALWVSRAYRSRIEIHTTDALLPDASEDVLTAFIESLPESRVILVGHEPSMSAGMMALLEVSGRTLELRKGGACAVRIGGDDGEPSLEWVLSPRVLRRLSRS
;
A
#
# COMPACT_ATOMS: atom_id res chain seq x y z
N MET A 1 -1.03 70.27 14.85
CA MET A 1 -2.17 70.50 14.02
C MET A 1 -1.98 69.64 12.77
N GLY A 2 -2.82 68.61 12.52
CA GLY A 2 -2.78 67.78 11.34
C GLY A 2 -2.19 66.37 11.60
N MET A 3 -2.96 65.50 12.22
CA MET A 3 -2.80 64.04 12.18
C MET A 3 -3.44 63.58 10.89
N GLU A 4 -2.68 62.92 10.01
CA GLU A 4 -3.20 62.13 8.89
C GLU A 4 -2.97 60.65 9.21
N ASP A 5 -4.10 59.94 9.36
CA ASP A 5 -4.19 58.50 9.53
C ASP A 5 -3.81 57.81 8.23
N ASP A 6 -2.76 57.03 8.27
CA ASP A 6 -2.37 56.09 7.20
C ASP A 6 -3.01 54.72 7.45
N LEU A 7 -4.19 54.51 6.87
CA LEU A 7 -4.90 53.24 6.85
C LEU A 7 -4.30 52.34 5.75
N ALA A 8 -3.25 51.62 6.11
CA ALA A 8 -2.71 50.54 5.27
C ALA A 8 -3.72 49.36 5.24
N THR A 9 -4.48 49.29 4.16
CA THR A 9 -5.30 48.17 3.78
C THR A 9 -4.42 46.95 3.53
N ARG A 10 -4.43 45.98 4.45
CA ARG A 10 -3.90 44.64 4.21
C ARG A 10 -4.90 43.91 3.31
N GLU A 11 -4.56 43.71 2.05
CA GLU A 11 -5.20 42.76 1.19
C GLU A 11 -4.82 41.36 1.68
N GLU A 12 -5.75 40.66 2.33
CA GLU A 12 -5.68 39.22 2.56
C GLU A 12 -5.82 38.52 1.22
N THR A 13 -4.70 38.09 0.68
CA THR A 13 -4.69 37.14 -0.43
C THR A 13 -5.12 35.76 0.10
N THR A 14 -6.41 35.47 0.05
CA THR A 14 -6.94 34.14 0.26
C THR A 14 -6.48 33.23 -0.87
N ALA A 15 -5.58 32.31 -0.56
CA ALA A 15 -5.14 31.28 -1.49
C ALA A 15 -6.32 30.38 -1.88
N VAL A 16 -6.75 30.49 -3.14
CA VAL A 16 -7.76 29.65 -3.78
C VAL A 16 -7.13 28.42 -4.45
N ASP A 17 -6.27 27.70 -3.72
CA ASP A 17 -5.57 26.53 -4.27
C ASP A 17 -6.32 25.17 -4.07
N GLU A 18 -7.36 25.13 -3.20
CA GLU A 18 -8.09 23.88 -2.94
C GLU A 18 -8.95 23.34 -4.11
N PRO A 19 -9.67 24.13 -4.91
CA PRO A 19 -10.56 23.56 -5.93
C PRO A 19 -9.83 22.94 -7.14
N VAL A 20 -8.64 23.41 -7.48
CA VAL A 20 -7.89 22.92 -8.64
C VAL A 20 -7.27 21.55 -8.34
N GLN A 21 -6.74 21.34 -7.13
CA GLN A 21 -6.17 20.08 -6.71
C GLN A 21 -7.24 18.99 -6.62
N THR A 22 -8.42 19.31 -6.09
CA THR A 22 -9.55 18.37 -6.00
C THR A 22 -10.02 17.90 -7.39
N ILE A 23 -10.15 18.80 -8.35
CA ILE A 23 -10.54 18.45 -9.73
C ILE A 23 -9.49 17.56 -10.41
N GLN A 24 -8.21 17.83 -10.20
CA GLN A 24 -7.12 16.99 -10.73
C GLN A 24 -7.09 15.61 -10.09
N ASP A 25 -7.38 15.50 -8.81
CA ASP A 25 -7.47 14.23 -8.11
C ASP A 25 -8.68 13.41 -8.58
N ASP A 26 -9.85 14.04 -8.77
CA ASP A 26 -11.05 13.40 -9.31
C ASP A 26 -10.88 12.94 -10.75
N MET A 27 -10.28 13.75 -11.63
CA MET A 27 -9.96 13.33 -13.01
C MET A 27 -8.97 12.18 -13.06
N GLN A 28 -8.02 12.13 -12.13
CA GLN A 28 -7.07 11.03 -12.06
C GLN A 28 -7.73 9.75 -11.55
N ASP A 29 -8.69 9.86 -10.63
CA ASP A 29 -9.46 8.72 -10.13
C ASP A 29 -10.30 8.09 -11.23
N VAL A 30 -10.98 8.90 -12.06
CA VAL A 30 -11.71 8.43 -13.25
C VAL A 30 -10.75 7.76 -14.25
N ALA A 31 -9.57 8.33 -14.48
CA ALA A 31 -8.57 7.73 -15.37
C ALA A 31 -7.99 6.41 -14.80
N ASP A 32 -7.85 6.32 -13.48
CA ASP A 32 -7.39 5.09 -12.81
C ASP A 32 -8.50 4.00 -12.82
N GLU A 33 -9.78 4.37 -12.72
CA GLU A 33 -10.91 3.44 -12.89
C GLU A 33 -10.97 2.86 -14.30
N VAL A 34 -10.78 3.69 -15.32
CA VAL A 34 -10.73 3.23 -16.74
C VAL A 34 -9.55 2.27 -16.97
N ARG A 35 -8.43 2.48 -16.29
CA ARG A 35 -7.24 1.62 -16.39
C ARG A 35 -7.30 0.35 -15.54
N GLY A 36 -8.40 0.12 -14.83
CA GLY A 36 -8.56 -1.01 -13.92
C GLY A 36 -7.88 -0.81 -12.57
N ARG A 37 -8.11 -1.76 -11.66
CA ARG A 37 -7.59 -1.72 -10.29
C ARG A 37 -6.12 -2.10 -10.24
N LEU A 38 -5.30 -1.32 -9.52
CA LEU A 38 -3.89 -1.62 -9.27
C LEU A 38 -3.70 -2.07 -7.81
N VAL A 39 -3.36 -3.33 -7.63
CA VAL A 39 -3.21 -3.99 -6.34
C VAL A 39 -1.74 -4.24 -6.05
N VAL A 40 -1.23 -3.67 -4.96
CA VAL A 40 0.12 -3.93 -4.47
C VAL A 40 0.08 -4.98 -3.38
N PHE A 41 0.72 -6.11 -3.60
CA PHE A 41 0.97 -7.15 -2.62
C PHE A 41 2.30 -6.86 -1.91
N LEU A 42 2.27 -6.68 -0.60
CA LEU A 42 3.44 -6.42 0.25
C LEU A 42 3.54 -7.51 1.32
N ARG A 43 4.55 -8.37 1.24
CA ARG A 43 4.82 -9.32 2.32
C ARG A 43 5.32 -8.58 3.56
N HIS A 44 4.83 -8.94 4.76
CA HIS A 44 5.29 -8.35 6.02
C HIS A 44 6.81 -8.37 6.17
N GLY A 45 7.35 -7.46 6.98
CA GLY A 45 8.78 -7.32 7.25
C GLY A 45 9.37 -8.50 8.05
N ILE A 46 10.67 -8.43 8.37
CA ILE A 46 11.33 -9.43 9.19
C ILE A 46 10.73 -9.41 10.60
N ALA A 47 10.15 -10.52 11.02
CA ALA A 47 9.54 -10.72 12.32
C ALA A 47 10.35 -11.71 13.18
N GLU A 48 10.05 -11.71 14.47
CA GLU A 48 10.56 -12.70 15.44
C GLU A 48 10.34 -14.12 14.93
N GLU A 49 11.18 -15.04 15.35
CA GLU A 49 11.03 -16.44 15.01
C GLU A 49 9.82 -17.06 15.74
N ARG A 50 9.26 -18.11 15.17
CA ARG A 50 8.19 -18.88 15.80
C ARG A 50 8.79 -19.67 16.96
N THR A 51 8.18 -19.57 18.14
CA THR A 51 8.54 -20.34 19.33
C THR A 51 7.28 -20.89 19.98
N GLU A 52 7.42 -21.94 20.79
CA GLU A 52 6.30 -22.47 21.57
C GLU A 52 5.84 -21.53 22.70
N ALA A 53 6.73 -20.63 23.13
CA ALA A 53 6.48 -19.71 24.24
C ALA A 53 5.63 -18.48 23.86
N LYS A 54 5.42 -18.22 22.57
CA LYS A 54 4.68 -17.04 22.08
C LYS A 54 3.72 -17.40 20.97
N PRO A 55 2.44 -16.98 21.07
CA PRO A 55 1.46 -17.15 20.00
C PRO A 55 1.94 -16.54 18.67
N ASP A 56 1.64 -17.19 17.54
CA ASP A 56 2.11 -16.73 16.23
C ASP A 56 1.56 -15.35 15.87
N GLU A 57 0.35 -15.04 16.32
CA GLU A 57 -0.31 -13.75 16.13
C GLU A 57 0.41 -12.57 16.81
N GLU A 58 1.11 -12.85 17.92
CA GLU A 58 1.83 -11.84 18.71
C GLU A 58 3.27 -11.61 18.25
N ARG A 59 3.76 -12.37 17.27
CA ARG A 59 5.12 -12.18 16.74
C ARG A 59 5.26 -10.80 16.10
N SER A 60 6.08 -9.96 16.70
CA SER A 60 6.34 -8.61 16.22
C SER A 60 7.44 -8.57 15.15
N LEU A 61 7.55 -7.45 14.46
CA LEU A 61 8.75 -7.16 13.67
C LEU A 61 9.97 -7.08 14.59
N THR A 62 11.10 -7.62 14.13
CA THR A 62 12.38 -7.40 14.82
C THR A 62 12.83 -5.94 14.69
N PRO A 63 13.78 -5.44 15.52
CA PRO A 63 14.36 -4.11 15.34
C PRO A 63 14.89 -3.88 13.92
N GLU A 64 15.51 -4.90 13.33
CA GLU A 64 15.94 -4.87 11.93
C GLU A 64 14.76 -4.80 10.97
N GLY A 65 13.68 -5.57 11.23
CA GLY A 65 12.43 -5.53 10.46
C GLY A 65 11.83 -4.13 10.44
N HIS A 66 11.71 -3.48 11.60
CA HIS A 66 11.25 -2.11 11.71
C HIS A 66 12.12 -1.13 10.91
N ALA A 67 13.44 -1.18 11.06
CA ALA A 67 14.38 -0.31 10.36
C ALA A 67 14.32 -0.50 8.83
N ARG A 68 14.20 -1.76 8.37
CA ARG A 68 14.07 -2.07 6.95
C ARG A 68 12.72 -1.65 6.38
N MET A 69 11.63 -1.87 7.11
CA MET A 69 10.28 -1.48 6.66
C MET A 69 10.12 0.03 6.63
N LYS A 70 10.65 0.78 7.60
CA LYS A 70 10.66 2.25 7.55
C LYS A 70 11.19 2.78 6.21
N ARG A 71 12.33 2.27 5.75
CA ARG A 71 12.92 2.69 4.46
C ARG A 71 12.18 2.08 3.25
N GLY A 72 11.80 0.79 3.34
CA GLY A 72 11.08 0.11 2.27
C GLY A 72 9.75 0.77 1.94
N ALA A 73 9.01 1.22 2.96
CA ALA A 73 7.74 1.92 2.79
C ALA A 73 7.90 3.30 2.10
N LEU A 74 8.96 4.03 2.41
CA LEU A 74 9.28 5.27 1.68
C LEU A 74 9.54 4.99 0.20
N GLY A 75 10.34 3.96 -0.12
CA GLY A 75 10.58 3.56 -1.51
C GLY A 75 9.34 3.01 -2.21
N LEU A 76 8.43 2.35 -1.47
CA LEU A 76 7.14 1.93 -2.01
C LEU A 76 6.30 3.13 -2.43
N ARG A 77 6.26 4.18 -1.62
CA ARG A 77 5.55 5.42 -1.97
C ARG A 77 6.09 6.07 -3.24
N GLU A 78 7.40 6.00 -3.50
CA GLU A 78 7.98 6.57 -4.74
C GLU A 78 7.48 5.85 -6.01
N VAL A 79 7.25 4.53 -5.95
CA VAL A 79 6.76 3.74 -7.09
C VAL A 79 5.24 3.60 -7.12
N PHE A 80 4.57 3.85 -6.01
CA PHE A 80 3.13 3.77 -5.87
C PHE A 80 2.58 4.97 -5.07
N PRO A 81 2.67 6.20 -5.59
CA PRO A 81 2.44 7.43 -4.81
C PRO A 81 0.97 7.66 -4.39
N LYS A 82 0.01 7.13 -5.14
CA LYS A 82 -1.43 7.41 -4.99
C LYS A 82 -2.21 6.21 -4.43
N ALA A 83 -1.71 5.52 -3.40
CA ALA A 83 -2.49 4.52 -2.69
C ALA A 83 -3.72 5.16 -2.03
N ARG A 84 -4.88 4.46 -2.09
CA ARG A 84 -6.16 4.92 -1.51
C ARG A 84 -6.51 4.19 -0.22
N ALA A 85 -6.15 2.91 -0.12
CA ALA A 85 -6.37 2.11 1.07
C ALA A 85 -5.20 1.16 1.36
N ILE A 86 -5.07 0.79 2.62
CA ILE A 86 -4.15 -0.24 3.08
C ILE A 86 -4.98 -1.30 3.81
N TYR A 87 -4.95 -2.53 3.31
CA TYR A 87 -5.52 -3.68 3.99
C TYR A 87 -4.42 -4.56 4.54
N SER A 88 -4.58 -5.06 5.76
CA SER A 88 -3.58 -5.86 6.45
C SER A 88 -4.18 -7.11 7.06
N SER A 89 -3.42 -8.20 7.06
CA SER A 89 -3.66 -9.29 7.99
C SER A 89 -3.70 -8.76 9.43
N PRO A 90 -4.53 -9.31 10.32
CA PRO A 90 -4.58 -8.92 11.73
C PRO A 90 -3.34 -9.30 12.53
N LEU A 91 -2.46 -10.16 12.01
CA LEU A 91 -1.24 -10.61 12.70
C LEU A 91 -0.28 -9.43 12.94
N LEU A 92 0.24 -9.30 14.16
CA LEU A 92 0.98 -8.12 14.63
C LEU A 92 2.09 -7.66 13.66
N ARG A 93 2.86 -8.59 13.09
CA ARG A 93 3.94 -8.28 12.12
C ARG A 93 3.43 -7.64 10.83
N ALA A 94 2.22 -8.00 10.39
CA ALA A 94 1.59 -7.39 9.21
C ALA A 94 1.05 -6.00 9.54
N VAL A 95 0.36 -5.85 10.67
CA VAL A 95 -0.14 -4.55 11.16
C VAL A 95 1.02 -3.56 11.34
N GLN A 96 2.13 -3.98 11.96
CA GLN A 96 3.32 -3.14 12.12
C GLN A 96 3.96 -2.75 10.77
N THR A 97 3.89 -3.64 9.78
CA THR A 97 4.33 -3.34 8.41
C THR A 97 3.43 -2.30 7.77
N ALA A 98 2.09 -2.48 7.86
CA ALA A 98 1.10 -1.54 7.37
C ALA A 98 1.22 -0.15 8.01
N LEU A 99 1.54 -0.08 9.31
CA LEU A 99 1.82 1.17 10.02
C LEU A 99 3.02 1.93 9.43
N TRP A 100 4.09 1.23 9.05
CA TRP A 100 5.21 1.87 8.35
C TRP A 100 4.81 2.39 6.98
N VAL A 101 3.97 1.65 6.25
CA VAL A 101 3.41 2.10 4.96
C VAL A 101 2.56 3.35 5.17
N SER A 102 1.57 3.34 6.07
CA SER A 102 0.72 4.50 6.35
C SER A 102 1.54 5.75 6.73
N ARG A 103 2.57 5.59 7.58
CA ARG A 103 3.49 6.69 7.92
C ARG A 103 4.25 7.24 6.71
N ALA A 104 4.65 6.39 5.76
CA ALA A 104 5.30 6.85 4.53
C ALA A 104 4.36 7.71 3.69
N TYR A 105 3.07 7.44 3.73
CA TYR A 105 2.02 8.28 3.11
C TYR A 105 1.49 9.38 4.04
N ARG A 106 2.27 9.78 5.06
CA ARG A 106 1.95 10.85 6.03
C ARG A 106 0.70 10.55 6.85
N SER A 107 0.41 9.26 7.11
CA SER A 107 -0.76 8.75 7.84
C SER A 107 -2.11 9.24 7.28
N ARG A 108 -2.16 9.54 5.97
CA ARG A 108 -3.39 9.97 5.28
C ARG A 108 -4.24 8.80 4.80
N ILE A 109 -3.69 7.57 4.84
CA ILE A 109 -4.36 6.36 4.37
C ILE A 109 -4.72 5.51 5.58
N GLU A 110 -5.99 5.16 5.69
CA GLU A 110 -6.51 4.30 6.73
C GLU A 110 -6.04 2.85 6.53
N ILE A 111 -5.85 2.15 7.66
CA ILE A 111 -5.47 0.73 7.68
C ILE A 111 -6.69 -0.07 8.12
N HIS A 112 -7.15 -0.96 7.26
CA HIS A 112 -8.21 -1.92 7.54
C HIS A 112 -7.58 -3.31 7.75
N THR A 113 -8.08 -4.06 8.73
CA THR A 113 -7.65 -5.45 8.94
C THR A 113 -8.67 -6.43 8.36
N THR A 114 -8.19 -7.54 7.79
CA THR A 114 -9.02 -8.59 7.22
C THR A 114 -8.36 -9.95 7.34
N ASP A 115 -9.16 -10.98 7.59
CA ASP A 115 -8.71 -12.37 7.63
C ASP A 115 -8.37 -12.93 6.24
N ALA A 116 -8.84 -12.29 5.17
CA ALA A 116 -8.50 -12.67 3.79
C ALA A 116 -6.98 -12.55 3.49
N LEU A 117 -6.22 -11.89 4.36
CA LEU A 117 -4.76 -11.75 4.25
C LEU A 117 -3.99 -12.61 5.26
N LEU A 118 -4.64 -13.54 5.95
CA LEU A 118 -3.99 -14.53 6.82
C LEU A 118 -3.12 -15.51 5.99
N PRO A 119 -2.09 -16.13 6.61
CA PRO A 119 -1.17 -17.02 5.88
C PRO A 119 -1.82 -18.30 5.35
N ASP A 120 -2.95 -18.71 5.90
CA ASP A 120 -3.75 -19.87 5.55
C ASP A 120 -5.04 -19.53 4.76
N ALA A 121 -5.24 -18.26 4.42
CA ALA A 121 -6.34 -17.85 3.54
C ALA A 121 -6.16 -18.52 2.15
N SER A 122 -7.26 -19.10 1.62
CA SER A 122 -7.24 -19.66 0.29
C SER A 122 -7.16 -18.58 -0.79
N GLU A 123 -6.73 -18.97 -1.99
CA GLU A 123 -6.69 -18.07 -3.14
C GLU A 123 -8.07 -17.51 -3.47
N ASP A 124 -9.14 -18.33 -3.37
CA ASP A 124 -10.52 -17.90 -3.62
C ASP A 124 -10.97 -16.82 -2.63
N VAL A 125 -10.63 -16.94 -1.34
CA VAL A 125 -10.95 -15.94 -0.33
C VAL A 125 -10.23 -14.63 -0.62
N LEU A 126 -8.95 -14.69 -0.99
CA LEU A 126 -8.17 -13.51 -1.30
C LEU A 126 -8.62 -12.84 -2.60
N THR A 127 -8.90 -13.58 -3.65
CA THR A 127 -9.39 -13.04 -4.94
C THR A 127 -10.77 -12.42 -4.78
N ALA A 128 -11.72 -13.09 -4.15
CA ALA A 128 -13.05 -12.55 -3.85
C ALA A 128 -12.98 -11.28 -2.99
N PHE A 129 -12.08 -11.24 -2.01
CA PHE A 129 -11.84 -10.03 -1.23
C PHE A 129 -11.35 -8.88 -2.11
N ILE A 130 -10.36 -9.11 -2.97
CA ILE A 130 -9.80 -8.08 -3.87
C ILE A 130 -10.89 -7.56 -4.83
N GLU A 131 -11.73 -8.44 -5.36
CA GLU A 131 -12.84 -8.07 -6.25
C GLU A 131 -13.88 -7.18 -5.56
N SER A 132 -14.10 -7.40 -4.26
CA SER A 132 -15.06 -6.63 -3.45
C SER A 132 -14.59 -5.22 -3.06
N LEU A 133 -13.31 -4.89 -3.25
CA LEU A 133 -12.76 -3.61 -2.82
C LEU A 133 -13.31 -2.46 -3.68
N PRO A 134 -13.69 -1.34 -3.07
CA PRO A 134 -14.16 -0.18 -3.82
C PRO A 134 -13.02 0.65 -4.45
N GLU A 135 -11.80 0.58 -3.88
CA GLU A 135 -10.72 1.45 -4.31
C GLU A 135 -9.96 0.88 -5.52
N SER A 136 -9.59 1.75 -6.44
CA SER A 136 -8.81 1.42 -7.64
C SER A 136 -7.31 1.22 -7.35
N ARG A 137 -6.79 1.69 -6.21
CA ARG A 137 -5.36 1.65 -5.87
C ARG A 137 -5.13 1.25 -4.42
N VAL A 138 -4.84 -0.03 -4.18
CA VAL A 138 -4.76 -0.60 -2.83
C VAL A 138 -3.42 -1.25 -2.53
N ILE A 139 -3.04 -1.26 -1.25
CA ILE A 139 -1.89 -2.00 -0.73
C ILE A 139 -2.41 -3.10 0.21
N LEU A 140 -2.07 -4.34 -0.09
CA LEU A 140 -2.40 -5.51 0.71
C LEU A 140 -1.14 -5.96 1.46
N VAL A 141 -1.21 -6.04 2.79
CA VAL A 141 -0.09 -6.48 3.63
C VAL A 141 -0.41 -7.84 4.24
N GLY A 142 0.32 -8.87 3.82
CA GLY A 142 0.02 -10.24 4.20
C GLY A 142 1.25 -11.16 4.26
N HIS A 143 1.02 -12.41 3.99
CA HIS A 143 1.94 -13.52 4.25
C HIS A 143 2.08 -14.44 3.04
N GLU A 144 3.19 -15.16 3.00
CA GLU A 144 3.33 -16.34 2.18
C GLU A 144 2.82 -17.58 2.94
N PRO A 145 2.22 -18.59 2.25
CA PRO A 145 2.10 -18.67 0.78
C PRO A 145 0.85 -18.01 0.18
N SER A 146 -0.13 -17.58 1.00
CA SER A 146 -1.45 -17.11 0.53
C SER A 146 -1.37 -15.96 -0.48
N MET A 147 -0.45 -15.00 -0.29
CA MET A 147 -0.30 -13.87 -1.21
C MET A 147 0.15 -14.33 -2.60
N SER A 148 1.15 -15.22 -2.67
CA SER A 148 1.59 -15.77 -3.95
C SER A 148 0.50 -16.58 -4.64
N ALA A 149 -0.25 -17.40 -3.88
CA ALA A 149 -1.34 -18.19 -4.43
C ALA A 149 -2.43 -17.28 -5.03
N GLY A 150 -2.94 -16.31 -4.27
CA GLY A 150 -3.95 -15.37 -4.77
C GLY A 150 -3.48 -14.51 -5.95
N MET A 151 -2.22 -14.07 -5.93
CA MET A 151 -1.63 -13.33 -7.04
C MET A 151 -1.55 -14.18 -8.31
N MET A 152 -1.13 -15.44 -8.21
CA MET A 152 -1.06 -16.34 -9.35
C MET A 152 -2.44 -16.69 -9.88
N ALA A 153 -3.45 -16.86 -9.00
CA ALA A 153 -4.84 -17.05 -9.39
C ALA A 153 -5.38 -15.84 -10.17
N LEU A 154 -5.14 -14.61 -9.69
CA LEU A 154 -5.52 -13.38 -10.40
C LEU A 154 -4.87 -13.25 -11.78
N LEU A 155 -3.64 -13.71 -11.93
CA LEU A 155 -2.90 -13.67 -13.21
C LEU A 155 -3.19 -14.88 -14.10
N GLU A 156 -4.05 -15.81 -13.67
CA GLU A 156 -4.38 -17.07 -14.36
C GLU A 156 -3.14 -17.93 -14.71
N VAL A 157 -2.08 -17.83 -13.88
CA VAL A 157 -0.83 -18.55 -14.09
C VAL A 157 -0.77 -19.78 -13.19
N SER A 158 -0.59 -20.95 -13.80
CA SER A 158 -0.44 -22.23 -13.11
C SER A 158 0.96 -22.82 -13.22
N GLY A 159 1.31 -23.71 -12.28
CA GLY A 159 2.54 -24.50 -12.32
C GLY A 159 3.83 -23.74 -11.97
N ARG A 160 3.77 -22.48 -11.55
CA ARG A 160 4.89 -21.67 -11.07
C ARG A 160 4.45 -20.84 -9.88
N THR A 161 5.39 -20.46 -9.01
CA THR A 161 5.15 -19.56 -7.88
C THR A 161 6.08 -18.38 -7.96
N LEU A 162 5.55 -17.19 -7.65
CA LEU A 162 6.33 -15.97 -7.43
C LEU A 162 6.34 -15.69 -5.93
N GLU A 163 7.35 -16.15 -5.20
CA GLU A 163 7.47 -15.93 -3.77
C GLU A 163 8.04 -14.54 -3.46
N LEU A 164 7.29 -13.74 -2.70
CA LEU A 164 7.75 -12.45 -2.21
C LEU A 164 8.66 -12.62 -1.00
N ARG A 165 9.84 -12.02 -1.01
CA ARG A 165 10.71 -11.93 0.18
C ARG A 165 10.10 -11.01 1.22
N LYS A 166 10.35 -11.25 2.52
CA LYS A 166 9.89 -10.38 3.63
C LYS A 166 10.21 -8.91 3.36
N GLY A 167 9.18 -8.07 3.27
CA GLY A 167 9.28 -6.66 2.89
C GLY A 167 9.46 -6.41 1.39
N GLY A 168 9.29 -7.42 0.54
CA GLY A 168 9.18 -7.29 -0.91
C GLY A 168 7.75 -7.06 -1.34
N ALA A 169 7.56 -6.47 -2.51
CA ALA A 169 6.26 -6.15 -3.05
C ALA A 169 6.18 -6.44 -4.55
N CYS A 170 4.96 -6.68 -5.03
CA CYS A 170 4.63 -6.67 -6.45
C CYS A 170 3.32 -5.93 -6.69
N ALA A 171 3.10 -5.45 -7.90
CA ALA A 171 1.84 -4.86 -8.33
C ALA A 171 1.22 -5.67 -9.46
N VAL A 172 -0.08 -5.91 -9.34
CA VAL A 172 -0.92 -6.54 -10.34
C VAL A 172 -2.02 -5.56 -10.73
N ARG A 173 -2.23 -5.39 -12.02
CA ARG A 173 -3.38 -4.68 -12.57
C ARG A 173 -4.50 -5.68 -12.86
N ILE A 174 -5.72 -5.31 -12.50
CA ILE A 174 -6.92 -6.14 -12.70
C ILE A 174 -7.92 -5.28 -13.48
N GLY A 175 -8.40 -5.79 -14.63
CA GLY A 175 -9.38 -5.08 -15.44
C GLY A 175 -8.78 -3.82 -16.07
N GLY A 176 -7.83 -3.93 -16.98
CA GLY A 176 -7.31 -2.84 -17.79
C GLY A 176 -8.08 -2.65 -19.10
N ASP A 177 -7.51 -1.91 -20.06
CA ASP A 177 -8.14 -1.59 -21.36
C ASP A 177 -8.54 -2.85 -22.17
N ASP A 178 -7.83 -3.97 -21.97
CA ASP A 178 -8.10 -5.30 -22.56
C ASP A 178 -8.85 -6.24 -21.60
N GLY A 179 -9.09 -5.82 -20.35
CA GLY A 179 -9.79 -6.61 -19.33
C GLY A 179 -8.93 -7.69 -18.65
N GLU A 180 -7.75 -7.98 -19.20
CA GLU A 180 -6.89 -9.06 -18.69
C GLU A 180 -6.02 -8.60 -17.52
N PRO A 181 -5.83 -9.44 -16.48
CA PRO A 181 -4.91 -9.15 -15.39
C PRO A 181 -3.45 -9.15 -15.87
N SER A 182 -2.65 -8.21 -15.37
CA SER A 182 -1.24 -8.10 -15.74
C SER A 182 -0.33 -7.82 -14.55
N LEU A 183 0.89 -8.38 -14.60
CA LEU A 183 1.94 -8.11 -13.63
C LEU A 183 2.67 -6.81 -14.01
N GLU A 184 2.51 -5.77 -13.23
CA GLU A 184 3.12 -4.46 -13.49
C GLU A 184 4.60 -4.41 -13.08
N TRP A 185 4.91 -4.87 -11.87
CA TRP A 185 6.28 -4.93 -11.35
C TRP A 185 6.42 -5.85 -10.14
N VAL A 186 7.66 -6.31 -9.94
CA VAL A 186 8.10 -7.04 -8.73
C VAL A 186 9.34 -6.38 -8.18
N LEU A 187 9.31 -5.94 -6.93
CA LEU A 187 10.41 -5.25 -6.28
C LEU A 187 10.90 -5.98 -5.03
N SER A 188 12.18 -6.30 -5.03
CA SER A 188 12.80 -6.88 -3.86
C SER A 188 12.90 -5.85 -2.71
N PRO A 189 12.98 -6.29 -1.43
CA PRO A 189 13.13 -5.38 -0.29
C PRO A 189 14.37 -4.49 -0.39
N ARG A 190 15.42 -4.97 -1.07
CA ARG A 190 16.65 -4.20 -1.31
C ARG A 190 16.42 -3.03 -2.27
N VAL A 191 15.67 -3.27 -3.34
CA VAL A 191 15.32 -2.23 -4.33
C VAL A 191 14.47 -1.16 -3.68
N LEU A 192 13.37 -1.55 -3.00
CA LEU A 192 12.52 -0.59 -2.29
C LEU A 192 13.31 0.31 -1.32
N ARG A 193 14.22 -0.26 -0.53
CA ARG A 193 15.06 0.55 0.37
C ARG A 193 16.06 1.47 -0.33
N ARG A 194 16.41 1.21 -1.60
CA ARG A 194 17.28 2.10 -2.39
C ARG A 194 16.51 3.30 -2.94
N LEU A 195 15.28 3.08 -3.38
CA LEU A 195 14.41 4.13 -3.90
C LEU A 195 14.08 5.21 -2.86
N SER A 196 14.13 4.88 -1.56
CA SER A 196 13.91 5.86 -0.47
C SER A 196 15.02 6.89 -0.30
N ARG A 197 16.08 6.85 -1.09
CA ARG A 197 17.26 7.73 -1.00
C ARG A 197 17.29 8.81 -2.10
N SER A 198 16.27 8.82 -2.94
CA SER A 198 16.13 9.79 -4.03
C SER A 198 15.47 11.05 -3.58
#